data_17199940f9f90c15341b8d2a70800f3d
#
_entry.id   17199940f9f90c15341b8d2a70800f3d
#
_cell.length_a   1.000
_cell.length_b   1.000
_cell.length_c   1.000
_cell.angle_alpha   90.00
_cell.angle_beta   90.00
_cell.angle_gamma   90.00
#
_symmetry.space_group_name_H-M   'P 1'
#
loop_
_entity.id
_entity.type
_entity.pdbx_description
1 polymer ?
#
loop_
_entity_poly.entity_id
_entity_poly.type
_entity_poly.pdbx_seq_one_letter_code
_entity_poly.pdbx_strand_id
1 'polypeptide(L)'
;MVQRIAPFLLAASLLVTAPFATQASPLAVPKSGEIGQFVAIGSLLCTEAPAQDCIDHGWRFSDRNGDGFLDLEELTALHSGVLAWTAEAQEVMSGRERVILGLARGLLSILPLSRVFTLYDADGDGKLSQKELLVNVQLDERPLSSILLDREATDWNAIYTRLGRSALLLQMLGAPR
;
A
#
# COMPACT_ATOMS: atom_id res chain seq x y z
N MET A 1 73.26 -41.59 17.99
CA MET A 1 72.56 -40.30 18.20
C MET A 1 71.46 -40.16 17.14
N VAL A 2 70.25 -40.51 17.48
CA VAL A 2 69.12 -40.43 16.55
C VAL A 2 68.10 -39.41 17.13
N GLN A 3 67.98 -38.27 16.48
CA GLN A 3 67.10 -37.19 16.89
C GLN A 3 65.73 -37.40 16.29
N ARG A 4 64.73 -37.63 17.13
CA ARG A 4 63.32 -37.79 16.73
C ARG A 4 62.69 -36.42 16.51
N ILE A 5 62.22 -36.17 15.31
CA ILE A 5 61.42 -35.01 14.94
C ILE A 5 59.96 -35.38 15.13
N ALA A 6 59.28 -34.65 15.99
CA ALA A 6 57.83 -34.79 16.22
C ALA A 6 57.07 -33.99 15.16
N PRO A 7 55.96 -34.49 14.57
CA PRO A 7 55.12 -33.73 13.66
C PRO A 7 54.13 -32.86 14.46
N PHE A 8 54.15 -31.56 14.17
CA PHE A 8 53.14 -30.59 14.61
C PHE A 8 51.86 -30.82 13.80
N LEU A 9 50.82 -31.25 14.47
CA LEU A 9 49.44 -31.29 13.96
C LEU A 9 48.85 -29.86 14.03
N LEU A 10 48.77 -29.18 12.89
CA LEU A 10 47.98 -27.97 12.73
C LEU A 10 46.49 -28.33 12.65
N ALA A 11 45.75 -28.13 13.74
CA ALA A 11 44.31 -28.16 13.71
C ALA A 11 43.77 -26.85 13.13
N ALA A 12 43.38 -26.87 11.86
CA ALA A 12 42.67 -25.79 11.20
C ALA A 12 41.20 -25.79 11.69
N SER A 13 40.88 -24.92 12.64
CA SER A 13 39.48 -24.65 13.06
C SER A 13 38.77 -23.87 11.96
N LEU A 14 37.94 -24.55 11.17
CA LEU A 14 36.99 -23.93 10.25
C LEU A 14 35.89 -23.26 11.07
N LEU A 15 36.00 -21.96 11.28
CA LEU A 15 34.89 -21.10 11.74
C LEU A 15 33.86 -21.03 10.61
N VAL A 16 32.83 -21.87 10.71
CA VAL A 16 31.62 -21.74 9.89
C VAL A 16 30.86 -20.52 10.39
N THR A 17 31.07 -19.38 9.75
CA THR A 17 30.21 -18.20 9.92
C THR A 17 28.89 -18.48 9.20
N ALA A 18 27.88 -18.97 9.94
CA ALA A 18 26.53 -19.01 9.43
C ALA A 18 26.07 -17.57 9.12
N PRO A 19 25.54 -17.28 7.93
CA PRO A 19 24.92 -15.98 7.69
C PRO A 19 23.74 -15.86 8.65
N PHE A 20 23.79 -14.86 9.53
CA PHE A 20 22.59 -14.44 10.26
C PHE A 20 21.61 -13.93 9.21
N ALA A 21 20.63 -14.76 8.85
CA ALA A 21 19.45 -14.30 8.15
C ALA A 21 18.77 -13.27 9.08
N THR A 22 18.94 -12.00 8.77
CA THR A 22 18.20 -10.92 9.41
C THR A 22 16.73 -11.16 9.03
N GLN A 23 15.98 -11.78 9.93
CA GLN A 23 14.55 -11.88 9.76
C GLN A 23 14.02 -10.45 9.84
N ALA A 24 13.57 -9.93 8.70
CA ALA A 24 12.86 -8.66 8.66
C ALA A 24 11.66 -8.81 9.61
N SER A 25 11.57 -7.92 10.60
CA SER A 25 10.39 -7.89 11.46
C SER A 25 9.18 -7.54 10.60
N PRO A 26 8.03 -8.21 10.79
CA PRO A 26 6.83 -7.90 10.02
C PRO A 26 6.50 -6.42 10.17
N LEU A 27 6.08 -5.78 9.08
CA LEU A 27 5.70 -4.37 9.07
C LEU A 27 4.56 -4.13 10.06
N ALA A 28 4.72 -3.10 10.89
CA ALA A 28 3.71 -2.76 11.88
C ALA A 28 2.44 -2.23 11.19
N VAL A 29 1.28 -2.82 11.50
CA VAL A 29 -0.02 -2.32 11.05
C VAL A 29 -0.27 -0.94 11.66
N PRO A 30 -0.67 0.08 10.85
CA PRO A 30 -0.99 1.40 11.36
C PRO A 30 -2.11 1.37 12.40
N LYS A 31 -1.97 2.15 13.47
CA LYS A 31 -3.01 2.24 14.52
C LYS A 31 -4.18 3.09 14.03
N SER A 32 -5.38 2.85 14.59
CA SER A 32 -6.60 3.59 14.22
C SER A 32 -6.45 5.11 14.36
N GLY A 33 -5.74 5.60 15.39
CA GLY A 33 -5.47 7.04 15.54
C GLY A 33 -4.58 7.62 14.44
N GLU A 34 -3.59 6.87 13.95
CA GLU A 34 -2.75 7.26 12.81
C GLU A 34 -3.55 7.31 11.51
N ILE A 35 -4.40 6.31 11.28
CA ILE A 35 -5.32 6.27 10.13
C ILE A 35 -6.31 7.44 10.20
N GLY A 36 -6.91 7.72 11.36
CA GLY A 36 -7.84 8.83 11.53
C GLY A 36 -7.21 10.19 11.20
N GLN A 37 -5.99 10.43 11.67
CA GLN A 37 -5.24 11.64 11.35
C GLN A 37 -4.86 11.71 9.87
N PHE A 38 -4.39 10.61 9.29
CA PHE A 38 -4.11 10.49 7.86
C PHE A 38 -5.32 10.84 7.00
N VAL A 39 -6.50 10.27 7.31
CA VAL A 39 -7.75 10.54 6.59
C VAL A 39 -8.18 12.00 6.74
N ALA A 40 -8.08 12.59 7.93
CA ALA A 40 -8.45 13.97 8.17
C ALA A 40 -7.60 14.96 7.35
N ILE A 41 -6.27 14.78 7.33
CA ILE A 41 -5.36 15.61 6.52
C ILE A 41 -5.55 15.34 5.03
N GLY A 42 -5.60 14.05 4.65
CA GLY A 42 -5.75 13.63 3.26
C GLY A 42 -7.03 14.15 2.62
N SER A 43 -8.15 14.20 3.36
CA SER A 43 -9.41 14.74 2.84
C SER A 43 -9.29 16.19 2.39
N LEU A 44 -8.57 17.03 3.14
CA LEU A 44 -8.32 18.42 2.77
C LEU A 44 -7.37 18.52 1.58
N LEU A 45 -6.24 17.82 1.62
CA LEU A 45 -5.26 17.83 0.53
C LEU A 45 -5.86 17.36 -0.79
N CYS A 46 -6.65 16.29 -0.77
CA CYS A 46 -7.23 15.73 -1.99
C CYS A 46 -8.37 16.55 -2.59
N THR A 47 -8.95 17.51 -1.84
CA THR A 47 -10.04 18.37 -2.30
C THR A 47 -9.63 19.83 -2.56
N GLU A 48 -8.55 20.31 -1.96
CA GLU A 48 -8.20 21.73 -1.98
C GLU A 48 -6.78 22.01 -2.49
N ALA A 49 -5.85 21.03 -2.38
CA ALA A 49 -4.47 21.18 -2.81
C ALA A 49 -4.24 20.53 -4.20
N PRO A 50 -3.10 20.83 -4.87
CA PRO A 50 -2.69 20.12 -6.08
C PRO A 50 -2.69 18.61 -5.88
N ALA A 51 -3.07 17.87 -6.93
CA ALA A 51 -3.21 16.41 -6.85
C ALA A 51 -1.93 15.70 -6.34
N GLN A 52 -0.76 16.21 -6.70
CA GLN A 52 0.52 15.65 -6.27
C GLN A 52 0.67 15.70 -4.73
N ASP A 53 0.23 16.76 -4.06
CA ASP A 53 0.31 16.86 -2.60
C ASP A 53 -0.54 15.79 -1.90
N CYS A 54 -1.74 15.52 -2.44
CA CYS A 54 -2.60 14.44 -1.96
C CYS A 54 -1.93 13.07 -2.15
N ILE A 55 -1.36 12.82 -3.34
CA ILE A 55 -0.68 11.57 -3.68
C ILE A 55 0.54 11.37 -2.79
N ASP A 56 1.38 12.39 -2.63
CA ASP A 56 2.58 12.32 -1.80
C ASP A 56 2.25 12.10 -0.31
N HIS A 57 1.13 12.68 0.15
CA HIS A 57 0.64 12.40 1.51
C HIS A 57 0.27 10.92 1.67
N GLY A 58 -0.50 10.37 0.70
CA GLY A 58 -0.86 8.96 0.68
C GLY A 58 0.35 8.04 0.59
N TRP A 59 1.31 8.40 -0.27
CA TRP A 59 2.52 7.63 -0.48
C TRP A 59 3.38 7.55 0.77
N ARG A 60 3.74 8.71 1.37
CA ARG A 60 4.52 8.77 2.62
C ARG A 60 3.89 8.01 3.79
N PHE A 61 2.57 7.93 3.82
CA PHE A 61 1.88 7.16 4.85
C PHE A 61 1.94 5.66 4.59
N SER A 62 1.89 5.25 3.33
CA SER A 62 1.83 3.85 2.90
C SER A 62 3.20 3.19 2.80
N ASP A 63 4.19 3.93 2.29
CA ASP A 63 5.61 3.55 2.20
C ASP A 63 6.24 3.59 3.60
N ARG A 64 6.17 2.47 4.30
CA ARG A 64 6.61 2.35 5.70
C ARG A 64 8.10 2.11 5.85
N ASN A 65 8.72 1.52 4.83
CA ASN A 65 10.15 1.25 4.80
C ASN A 65 10.96 2.43 4.23
N GLY A 66 10.30 3.40 3.57
CA GLY A 66 10.89 4.61 3.01
C GLY A 66 11.73 4.36 1.76
N ASP A 67 11.46 3.29 1.00
CA ASP A 67 12.20 2.95 -0.21
C ASP A 67 11.66 3.64 -1.48
N GLY A 68 10.55 4.38 -1.36
CA GLY A 68 9.92 5.12 -2.45
C GLY A 68 8.96 4.31 -3.30
N PHE A 69 8.71 3.06 -2.94
CA PHE A 69 7.79 2.13 -3.59
C PHE A 69 6.77 1.61 -2.59
N LEU A 70 5.74 0.92 -3.08
CA LEU A 70 4.81 0.18 -2.24
C LEU A 70 4.93 -1.30 -2.57
N ASP A 71 5.17 -2.13 -1.57
CA ASP A 71 5.11 -3.57 -1.72
C ASP A 71 3.77 -4.15 -1.21
N LEU A 72 3.56 -5.44 -1.44
CA LEU A 72 2.30 -6.09 -1.03
C LEU A 72 2.16 -6.17 0.50
N GLU A 73 3.26 -6.22 1.25
CA GLU A 73 3.24 -6.25 2.72
C GLU A 73 2.77 -4.91 3.27
N GLU A 74 3.26 -3.80 2.73
CA GLU A 74 2.84 -2.44 3.08
C GLU A 74 1.37 -2.19 2.78
N LEU A 75 0.92 -2.58 1.58
CA LEU A 75 -0.50 -2.47 1.21
C LEU A 75 -1.39 -3.34 2.09
N THR A 76 -0.93 -4.53 2.48
CA THR A 76 -1.68 -5.41 3.39
C THR A 76 -1.73 -4.83 4.80
N ALA A 77 -0.64 -4.26 5.30
CA ALA A 77 -0.61 -3.59 6.59
C ALA A 77 -1.54 -2.37 6.63
N LEU A 78 -1.48 -1.51 5.59
CA LEU A 78 -2.38 -0.37 5.43
C LEU A 78 -3.85 -0.81 5.38
N HIS A 79 -4.18 -1.78 4.55
CA HIS A 79 -5.53 -2.31 4.42
C HIS A 79 -6.07 -2.85 5.75
N SER A 80 -5.25 -3.60 6.49
CA SER A 80 -5.62 -4.12 7.81
C SER A 80 -5.88 -2.99 8.81
N GLY A 81 -5.04 -1.94 8.80
CA GLY A 81 -5.22 -0.75 9.63
C GLY A 81 -6.51 0.00 9.29
N VAL A 82 -6.81 0.19 8.00
CA VAL A 82 -8.05 0.84 7.54
C VAL A 82 -9.27 0.04 7.95
N LEU A 83 -9.25 -1.29 7.85
CA LEU A 83 -10.34 -2.14 8.31
C LEU A 83 -10.58 -2.03 9.83
N ALA A 84 -9.52 -1.98 10.63
CA ALA A 84 -9.61 -1.77 12.07
C ALA A 84 -10.17 -0.39 12.40
N TRP A 85 -9.63 0.66 11.80
CA TRP A 85 -10.11 2.04 11.99
C TRP A 85 -11.58 2.19 11.59
N THR A 86 -12.02 1.64 10.45
CA THR A 86 -13.42 1.72 10.02
C THR A 86 -14.37 1.01 10.99
N ALA A 87 -13.92 -0.06 11.65
CA ALA A 87 -14.71 -0.73 12.68
C ALA A 87 -14.91 0.19 13.89
N GLU A 88 -13.85 0.78 14.43
CA GLU A 88 -13.90 1.69 15.58
C GLU A 88 -14.69 2.97 15.26
N ALA A 89 -14.45 3.59 14.10
CA ALA A 89 -15.17 4.77 13.66
C ALA A 89 -16.68 4.53 13.52
N GLN A 90 -17.05 3.34 13.06
CA GLN A 90 -18.47 2.95 12.91
C GLN A 90 -19.20 2.87 14.25
N GLU A 91 -18.51 2.56 15.36
CA GLU A 91 -19.11 2.51 16.70
C GLU A 91 -19.56 3.88 17.20
N VAL A 92 -18.81 4.92 16.87
CA VAL A 92 -19.09 6.30 17.34
C VAL A 92 -19.95 7.12 16.38
N MET A 93 -20.11 6.68 15.13
CA MET A 93 -20.97 7.32 14.14
C MET A 93 -22.45 6.92 14.29
N SER A 94 -23.34 7.74 13.76
CA SER A 94 -24.79 7.49 13.80
C SER A 94 -25.44 7.62 12.42
N GLY A 95 -26.64 7.05 12.28
CA GLY A 95 -27.48 7.25 11.11
C GLY A 95 -26.83 6.85 9.78
N ARG A 96 -26.91 7.75 8.79
CA ARG A 96 -26.47 7.51 7.42
C ARG A 96 -24.97 7.26 7.32
N GLU A 97 -24.17 7.96 8.12
CA GLU A 97 -22.70 7.83 8.10
C GLU A 97 -22.26 6.42 8.49
N ARG A 98 -22.86 5.84 9.51
CA ARG A 98 -22.59 4.46 9.93
C ARG A 98 -22.88 3.46 8.81
N VAL A 99 -23.98 3.64 8.07
CA VAL A 99 -24.35 2.76 6.96
C VAL A 99 -23.31 2.86 5.84
N ILE A 100 -22.94 4.09 5.44
CA ILE A 100 -21.95 4.32 4.38
C ILE A 100 -20.60 3.70 4.76
N LEU A 101 -20.12 3.93 5.98
CA LEU A 101 -18.85 3.39 6.45
C LEU A 101 -18.88 1.85 6.55
N GLY A 102 -20.03 1.28 6.98
CA GLY A 102 -20.23 -0.17 7.01
C GLY A 102 -20.19 -0.80 5.62
N LEU A 103 -20.82 -0.18 4.62
CA LEU A 103 -20.74 -0.63 3.23
C LEU A 103 -19.30 -0.52 2.68
N ALA A 104 -18.62 0.61 2.91
CA ALA A 104 -17.24 0.79 2.50
C ALA A 104 -16.32 -0.28 3.12
N ARG A 105 -16.46 -0.54 4.42
CA ARG A 105 -15.72 -1.61 5.12
C ARG A 105 -16.01 -3.00 4.52
N GLY A 106 -17.27 -3.31 4.25
CA GLY A 106 -17.66 -4.57 3.61
C GLY A 106 -17.02 -4.75 2.25
N LEU A 107 -16.97 -3.70 1.43
CA LEU A 107 -16.32 -3.72 0.13
C LEU A 107 -14.79 -3.87 0.27
N LEU A 108 -14.17 -3.15 1.19
CA LEU A 108 -12.73 -3.27 1.45
C LEU A 108 -12.36 -4.69 1.90
N SER A 109 -13.17 -5.33 2.75
CA SER A 109 -12.87 -6.67 3.28
C SER A 109 -12.82 -7.78 2.22
N ILE A 110 -13.47 -7.57 1.07
CA ILE A 110 -13.47 -8.52 -0.05
C ILE A 110 -12.51 -8.12 -1.19
N LEU A 111 -11.75 -7.02 -1.03
CA LEU A 111 -10.83 -6.54 -2.05
C LEU A 111 -9.64 -7.51 -2.22
N PRO A 112 -9.44 -8.08 -3.41
CA PRO A 112 -8.33 -9.00 -3.66
C PRO A 112 -7.02 -8.22 -3.87
N LEU A 113 -6.39 -7.74 -2.78
CA LEU A 113 -5.20 -6.87 -2.84
C LEU A 113 -4.07 -7.43 -3.70
N SER A 114 -3.73 -8.72 -3.53
CA SER A 114 -2.66 -9.34 -4.31
C SER A 114 -2.95 -9.31 -5.81
N ARG A 115 -4.22 -9.48 -6.21
CA ARG A 115 -4.62 -9.39 -7.61
C ARG A 115 -4.53 -7.95 -8.11
N VAL A 116 -5.02 -6.97 -7.35
CA VAL A 116 -4.93 -5.55 -7.71
C VAL A 116 -3.46 -5.16 -7.83
N PHE A 117 -2.63 -5.56 -6.86
CA PHE A 117 -1.20 -5.34 -6.90
C PHE A 117 -0.58 -5.83 -8.21
N THR A 118 -0.75 -7.12 -8.54
CA THR A 118 -0.20 -7.72 -9.78
C THR A 118 -0.70 -7.06 -11.06
N LEU A 119 -1.90 -6.47 -11.05
CA LEU A 119 -2.44 -5.75 -12.22
C LEU A 119 -1.74 -4.42 -12.47
N TYR A 120 -1.20 -3.79 -11.44
CA TYR A 120 -0.53 -2.50 -11.53
C TYR A 120 1.01 -2.62 -11.54
N ASP A 121 1.59 -3.69 -11.00
CA ASP A 121 3.01 -4.05 -11.09
C ASP A 121 3.32 -4.44 -12.55
N ALA A 122 3.66 -3.44 -13.35
CA ALA A 122 3.77 -3.60 -14.81
C ALA A 122 5.09 -4.22 -15.26
N ASP A 123 6.17 -3.99 -14.51
CA ASP A 123 7.49 -4.54 -14.79
C ASP A 123 7.78 -5.85 -14.03
N GLY A 124 6.89 -6.22 -13.08
CA GLY A 124 6.95 -7.48 -12.35
C GLY A 124 8.07 -7.52 -11.29
N ASP A 125 8.50 -6.37 -10.80
CA ASP A 125 9.59 -6.27 -9.82
C ASP A 125 9.12 -6.54 -8.38
N GLY A 126 7.81 -6.70 -8.17
CA GLY A 126 7.17 -6.94 -6.87
C GLY A 126 6.99 -5.68 -6.05
N LYS A 127 7.02 -4.52 -6.68
CA LYS A 127 6.82 -3.20 -6.08
C LYS A 127 5.90 -2.35 -6.97
N LEU A 128 5.25 -1.36 -6.39
CA LEU A 128 4.48 -0.36 -7.12
C LEU A 128 5.13 1.00 -7.00
N SER A 129 5.40 1.63 -8.12
CA SER A 129 5.73 3.04 -8.21
C SER A 129 4.47 3.91 -8.30
N GLN A 130 4.57 5.21 -7.98
CA GLN A 130 3.47 6.16 -8.25
C GLN A 130 3.06 6.16 -9.72
N LYS A 131 4.04 6.05 -10.63
CA LYS A 131 3.79 6.03 -12.08
C LYS A 131 2.93 4.84 -12.51
N GLU A 132 3.16 3.67 -11.96
CA GLU A 132 2.38 2.47 -12.26
C GLU A 132 0.96 2.59 -11.71
N LEU A 133 0.83 3.05 -10.46
CA LEU A 133 -0.47 3.22 -9.83
C LEU A 133 -1.33 4.26 -10.56
N LEU A 134 -0.72 5.33 -11.06
CA LEU A 134 -1.37 6.45 -11.71
C LEU A 134 -1.35 6.38 -13.24
N VAL A 135 -1.00 5.24 -13.84
CA VAL A 135 -0.83 5.05 -15.28
C VAL A 135 -2.05 5.51 -16.12
N ASN A 136 -3.24 5.49 -15.53
CA ASN A 136 -4.49 5.88 -16.18
C ASN A 136 -5.02 7.26 -15.72
N VAL A 137 -4.20 8.05 -15.03
CA VAL A 137 -4.56 9.37 -14.47
C VAL A 137 -3.54 10.41 -14.94
N GLN A 138 -4.01 11.44 -15.60
CA GLN A 138 -3.17 12.58 -15.99
C GLN A 138 -3.27 13.65 -14.91
N LEU A 139 -2.17 13.83 -14.17
CA LEU A 139 -2.09 14.79 -13.09
C LEU A 139 -1.84 16.22 -13.66
N ASP A 140 -2.48 17.20 -13.04
CA ASP A 140 -2.25 18.62 -13.24
C ASP A 140 -2.36 19.35 -11.88
N GLU A 141 -2.40 20.69 -11.91
CA GLU A 141 -2.46 21.53 -10.71
C GLU A 141 -3.82 21.49 -9.96
N ARG A 142 -4.82 20.81 -10.53
CA ARG A 142 -6.13 20.65 -9.87
C ARG A 142 -6.07 19.67 -8.71
N PRO A 143 -7.02 19.76 -7.74
CA PRO A 143 -7.19 18.75 -6.72
C PRO A 143 -7.48 17.35 -7.31
N LEU A 144 -6.96 16.33 -6.67
CA LEU A 144 -7.13 14.93 -7.12
C LEU A 144 -8.61 14.55 -7.27
N SER A 145 -9.48 15.02 -6.38
CA SER A 145 -10.93 14.80 -6.46
C SER A 145 -11.54 15.31 -7.78
N SER A 146 -11.07 16.45 -8.28
CA SER A 146 -11.52 17.03 -9.56
C SER A 146 -10.99 16.24 -10.75
N ILE A 147 -9.73 15.83 -10.71
CA ILE A 147 -9.10 15.02 -11.77
C ILE A 147 -9.81 13.66 -11.92
N LEU A 148 -10.13 13.00 -10.81
CA LEU A 148 -10.82 11.70 -10.83
C LEU A 148 -12.26 11.79 -11.37
N LEU A 149 -12.91 12.96 -11.31
CA LEU A 149 -14.22 13.19 -11.91
C LEU A 149 -14.15 13.58 -13.39
N ASP A 150 -12.99 13.99 -13.85
CA ASP A 150 -12.75 14.39 -15.23
C ASP A 150 -12.37 13.18 -16.10
N ARG A 151 -13.23 12.86 -17.09
CA ARG A 151 -13.04 11.72 -18.00
C ARG A 151 -11.94 11.94 -19.04
N GLU A 152 -11.50 13.17 -19.25
CA GLU A 152 -10.37 13.46 -20.12
C GLU A 152 -9.05 13.27 -19.38
N ALA A 153 -9.03 13.56 -18.07
CA ALA A 153 -7.85 13.38 -17.22
C ALA A 153 -7.71 11.96 -16.64
N THR A 154 -8.83 11.24 -16.49
CA THR A 154 -8.84 9.87 -15.93
C THR A 154 -9.47 8.88 -16.91
N ASP A 155 -8.66 7.94 -17.41
CA ASP A 155 -9.14 6.87 -18.28
C ASP A 155 -9.85 5.76 -17.48
N TRP A 156 -11.11 6.02 -17.13
CA TRP A 156 -11.95 5.06 -16.42
C TRP A 156 -12.17 3.76 -17.20
N ASN A 157 -12.17 3.79 -18.54
CA ASN A 157 -12.33 2.58 -19.36
C ASN A 157 -11.12 1.66 -19.19
N ALA A 158 -9.91 2.21 -19.22
CA ALA A 158 -8.69 1.44 -18.97
C ALA A 158 -8.67 0.88 -17.53
N ILE A 159 -9.07 1.67 -16.53
CA ILE A 159 -9.17 1.24 -15.13
C ILE A 159 -10.17 0.06 -15.00
N TYR A 160 -11.37 0.19 -15.57
CA TYR A 160 -12.39 -0.87 -15.52
C TYR A 160 -11.97 -2.14 -16.28
N THR A 161 -11.32 -1.98 -17.42
CA THR A 161 -10.79 -3.11 -18.19
C THR A 161 -9.73 -3.86 -17.39
N ARG A 162 -8.81 -3.15 -16.77
CA ARG A 162 -7.74 -3.72 -15.94
C ARG A 162 -8.28 -4.45 -14.72
N LEU A 163 -9.22 -3.85 -14.00
CA LEU A 163 -9.81 -4.42 -12.78
C LEU A 163 -10.84 -5.51 -13.06
N GLY A 164 -11.42 -5.54 -14.26
CA GLY A 164 -12.42 -6.53 -14.64
C GLY A 164 -13.61 -6.56 -13.67
N ARG A 165 -13.94 -7.74 -13.11
CA ARG A 165 -15.07 -7.88 -12.17
C ARG A 165 -14.91 -7.06 -10.89
N SER A 166 -13.68 -6.78 -10.45
CA SER A 166 -13.42 -5.95 -9.29
C SER A 166 -13.81 -4.48 -9.51
N ALA A 167 -13.96 -4.04 -10.76
CA ALA A 167 -14.41 -2.69 -11.11
C ALA A 167 -15.83 -2.37 -10.60
N LEU A 168 -16.68 -3.37 -10.36
CA LEU A 168 -18.00 -3.17 -9.79
C LEU A 168 -17.93 -2.48 -8.42
N LEU A 169 -16.86 -2.73 -7.65
CA LEU A 169 -16.65 -2.09 -6.34
C LEU A 169 -16.48 -0.57 -6.51
N LEU A 170 -15.70 -0.13 -7.50
CA LEU A 170 -15.50 1.30 -7.78
C LEU A 170 -16.80 1.98 -8.19
N GLN A 171 -17.61 1.32 -9.01
CA GLN A 171 -18.92 1.86 -9.43
C GLN A 171 -19.89 1.99 -8.26
N MET A 172 -19.87 1.04 -7.31
CA MET A 172 -20.67 1.11 -6.08
C MET A 172 -20.21 2.26 -5.16
N LEU A 173 -18.93 2.64 -5.21
CA LEU A 173 -18.36 3.77 -4.47
C LEU A 173 -18.56 5.12 -5.18
N GLY A 174 -19.23 5.14 -6.33
CA GLY A 174 -19.58 6.36 -7.06
C GLY A 174 -18.60 6.76 -8.17
N ALA A 175 -17.69 5.87 -8.58
CA ALA A 175 -16.82 6.16 -9.72
C ALA A 175 -17.64 6.35 -11.02
N PRO A 176 -17.24 7.27 -11.91
CA PRO A 176 -17.93 7.54 -13.18
C PRO A 176 -18.05 6.28 -14.05
N ARG A 177 -19.18 6.15 -14.76
CA ARG A 177 -19.40 5.08 -15.75
C ARG A 177 -18.94 5.51 -17.13
#